data_54bc7745b655b466b11e0157786a0dc0
#
_entry.id   54bc7745b655b466b11e0157786a0dc0
#
_cell.length_a   1.000
_cell.length_b   1.000
_cell.length_c   1.000
_cell.angle_alpha   90.00
_cell.angle_beta   90.00
_cell.angle_gamma   90.00
#
_symmetry.space_group_name_H-M   'P 1'
#
loop_
_entity.id
_entity.type
_entity.pdbx_description
1 polymer ?
#
loop_
_entity_poly.entity_id
_entity_poly.type
_entity_poly.pdbx_seq_one_letter_code
_entity_poly.pdbx_strand_id
1 'polypeptide(L)'
;MTVSPDAPPLSFTDLADAIGALRDAGLRISTPRRLLLEALFAANGPVSAADLARELSLDESSVYRNLEVFEHFGVVRHVHLGHSAGLYALVSDEVVEYLYCERCAKVTTVAPTRLDTVRHQIRDEFGYTARFTHFAIVGLCPDCTAESRADNAESGKRQTSPPHTHEHVHGDKPSRRRR
;
A
#
# COMPACT_ATOMS: atom_id res chain seq x y z
N MET A 1 0.39 3.41 16.78
CA MET A 1 0.12 4.80 17.22
C MET A 1 1.01 5.68 16.38
N THR A 2 0.45 6.39 15.40
CA THR A 2 1.17 7.42 14.63
C THR A 2 1.36 8.60 15.57
N VAL A 3 2.58 8.78 16.05
CA VAL A 3 2.94 9.99 16.78
C VAL A 3 2.96 11.11 15.74
N SER A 4 2.00 12.04 15.81
CA SER A 4 2.10 13.28 15.05
C SER A 4 3.40 13.96 15.44
N PRO A 5 4.20 14.48 14.49
CA PRO A 5 5.40 15.23 14.85
C PRO A 5 5.02 16.39 15.78
N ASP A 6 5.73 16.53 16.88
CA ASP A 6 5.52 17.62 17.86
C ASP A 6 5.80 19.02 17.29
N ALA A 7 6.44 19.10 16.12
CA ALA A 7 6.72 20.34 15.40
C ALA A 7 5.81 20.47 14.17
N PRO A 8 5.41 21.70 13.81
CA PRO A 8 4.74 21.91 12.53
C PRO A 8 5.64 21.42 11.39
N PRO A 9 5.07 20.80 10.34
CA PRO A 9 5.85 20.31 9.22
C PRO A 9 6.67 21.43 8.59
N LEU A 10 7.93 21.12 8.25
CA LEU A 10 8.80 22.05 7.55
C LEU A 10 8.24 22.30 6.15
N SER A 11 8.11 23.54 5.76
CA SER A 11 7.75 23.91 4.38
C SER A 11 9.01 23.95 3.54
N PHE A 12 9.00 23.24 2.41
CA PHE A 12 10.11 23.20 1.44
C PHE A 12 9.55 22.96 0.03
N THR A 13 10.18 23.51 -0.97
CA THR A 13 9.77 23.38 -2.37
C THR A 13 10.66 22.40 -3.14
N ASP A 14 11.89 22.25 -2.70
CA ASP A 14 12.87 21.37 -3.33
C ASP A 14 13.86 20.77 -2.30
N LEU A 15 14.78 19.94 -2.80
CA LEU A 15 15.78 19.27 -1.99
C LEU A 15 16.70 20.26 -1.26
N ALA A 16 17.09 21.36 -1.89
CA ALA A 16 18.00 22.33 -1.30
C ALA A 16 17.34 23.05 -0.13
N ASP A 17 16.07 23.44 -0.31
CA ASP A 17 15.21 24.02 0.71
C ASP A 17 15.03 23.06 1.89
N ALA A 18 14.72 21.79 1.64
CA ALA A 18 14.55 20.79 2.68
C ALA A 18 15.84 20.61 3.51
N ILE A 19 17.01 20.56 2.84
CA ILE A 19 18.31 20.47 3.52
C ILE A 19 18.57 21.76 4.34
N GLY A 20 18.22 22.92 3.82
CA GLY A 20 18.34 24.21 4.53
C GLY A 20 17.49 24.20 5.78
N ALA A 21 16.20 23.95 5.65
CA ALA A 21 15.22 23.91 6.74
C ALA A 21 15.63 22.90 7.85
N LEU A 22 16.12 21.72 7.48
CA LEU A 22 16.63 20.74 8.44
C LEU A 22 17.86 21.22 9.21
N ARG A 23 18.80 21.94 8.54
CA ARG A 23 19.99 22.52 9.19
C ARG A 23 19.59 23.63 10.14
N ASP A 24 18.68 24.50 9.76
CA ASP A 24 18.16 25.60 10.57
C ASP A 24 17.42 25.07 11.81
N ALA A 25 16.76 23.90 11.67
CA ALA A 25 16.18 23.17 12.78
C ALA A 25 17.21 22.38 13.62
N GLY A 26 18.52 22.54 13.35
CA GLY A 26 19.61 21.94 14.12
C GLY A 26 20.02 20.52 13.69
N LEU A 27 19.48 19.99 12.59
CA LEU A 27 19.83 18.65 12.13
C LEU A 27 21.13 18.66 11.30
N ARG A 28 22.14 17.91 11.75
CA ARG A 28 23.34 17.68 10.95
C ARG A 28 23.03 16.77 9.76
N ILE A 29 23.29 17.22 8.55
CA ILE A 29 23.12 16.44 7.32
C ILE A 29 24.38 15.64 7.04
N SER A 30 24.36 14.36 7.38
CA SER A 30 25.39 13.36 7.04
C SER A 30 25.22 12.86 5.60
N THR A 31 26.23 12.17 5.07
CA THR A 31 26.15 11.57 3.72
C THR A 31 24.94 10.63 3.57
N PRO A 32 24.67 9.68 4.49
CA PRO A 32 23.46 8.85 4.39
C PRO A 32 22.16 9.64 4.38
N ARG A 33 22.05 10.71 5.18
CA ARG A 33 20.85 11.57 5.19
C ARG A 33 20.67 12.29 3.87
N ARG A 34 21.75 12.80 3.29
CA ARG A 34 21.67 13.45 1.97
C ARG A 34 21.20 12.47 0.90
N LEU A 35 21.79 11.27 0.81
CA LEU A 35 21.40 10.25 -0.16
C LEU A 35 19.94 9.85 0.00
N LEU A 36 19.45 9.69 1.22
CA LEU A 36 18.05 9.38 1.49
C LEU A 36 17.10 10.49 1.05
N LEU A 37 17.45 11.76 1.30
CA LEU A 37 16.66 12.90 0.83
C LEU A 37 16.66 12.93 -0.71
N GLU A 38 17.78 12.76 -1.37
CA GLU A 38 17.90 12.73 -2.83
C GLU A 38 16.99 11.63 -3.42
N ALA A 39 17.02 10.41 -2.85
CA ALA A 39 16.16 9.31 -3.30
C ALA A 39 14.67 9.58 -3.04
N LEU A 40 14.31 10.16 -1.90
CA LEU A 40 12.93 10.53 -1.58
C LEU A 40 12.37 11.59 -2.53
N PHE A 41 13.20 12.59 -2.90
CA PHE A 41 12.79 13.63 -3.86
C PHE A 41 12.71 13.11 -5.30
N ALA A 42 13.51 12.10 -5.65
CA ALA A 42 13.46 11.45 -6.96
C ALA A 42 12.28 10.46 -7.10
N ALA A 43 11.72 10.01 -5.98
CA ALA A 43 10.65 9.02 -5.98
C ALA A 43 9.32 9.62 -6.44
N ASN A 44 8.59 8.88 -7.29
CA ASN A 44 7.27 9.26 -7.77
C ASN A 44 6.13 8.81 -6.82
N GLY A 45 6.39 8.69 -5.52
CA GLY A 45 5.41 8.26 -4.53
C GLY A 45 6.05 7.66 -3.28
N PRO A 46 5.25 7.02 -2.41
CA PRO A 46 5.76 6.40 -1.19
C PRO A 46 6.74 5.26 -1.48
N VAL A 47 7.82 5.19 -0.72
CA VAL A 47 8.89 4.18 -0.85
C VAL A 47 9.09 3.43 0.46
N SER A 48 9.50 2.16 0.40
CA SER A 48 9.84 1.39 1.60
C SER A 48 11.27 1.65 2.07
N ALA A 49 11.52 1.48 3.38
CA ALA A 49 12.87 1.56 3.91
C ALA A 49 13.80 0.48 3.31
N ALA A 50 13.27 -0.72 3.04
CA ALA A 50 14.01 -1.81 2.43
C ALA A 50 14.43 -1.49 0.98
N ASP A 51 13.54 -0.85 0.18
CA ASP A 51 13.88 -0.44 -1.18
C ASP A 51 14.96 0.65 -1.19
N LEU A 52 14.83 1.65 -0.32
CA LEU A 52 15.84 2.69 -0.14
C LEU A 52 17.20 2.11 0.31
N ALA A 53 17.19 1.16 1.24
CA ALA A 53 18.39 0.49 1.71
C ALA A 53 19.11 -0.25 0.57
N ARG A 54 18.36 -0.98 -0.24
CA ARG A 54 18.86 -1.73 -1.40
C ARG A 54 19.40 -0.79 -2.48
N GLU A 55 18.67 0.24 -2.84
CA GLU A 55 19.02 1.21 -3.89
C GLU A 55 20.29 1.98 -3.53
N LEU A 56 20.38 2.43 -2.28
CA LEU A 56 21.49 3.25 -1.79
C LEU A 56 22.66 2.44 -1.22
N SER A 57 22.54 1.11 -1.17
CA SER A 57 23.53 0.22 -0.53
C SER A 57 23.81 0.61 0.93
N LEU A 58 22.76 0.95 1.67
CA LEU A 58 22.81 1.32 3.09
C LEU A 58 22.26 0.18 3.95
N ASP A 59 22.68 0.17 5.23
CA ASP A 59 22.08 -0.71 6.24
C ASP A 59 20.63 -0.29 6.52
N GLU A 60 19.71 -1.26 6.48
CA GLU A 60 18.28 -1.02 6.62
C GLU A 60 17.89 -0.39 7.98
N SER A 61 18.55 -0.80 9.07
CA SER A 61 18.32 -0.21 10.39
C SER A 61 18.78 1.26 10.43
N SER A 62 19.83 1.60 9.67
CA SER A 62 20.29 2.98 9.51
C SER A 62 19.29 3.81 8.71
N VAL A 63 18.69 3.22 7.66
CA VAL A 63 17.63 3.87 6.87
C VAL A 63 16.43 4.16 7.74
N TYR A 64 15.89 3.18 8.48
CA TYR A 64 14.76 3.38 9.40
C TYR A 64 15.02 4.52 10.40
N ARG A 65 16.16 4.52 11.08
CA ARG A 65 16.50 5.58 12.04
C ARG A 65 16.55 6.98 11.42
N ASN A 66 16.99 7.08 10.16
CA ASN A 66 17.02 8.38 9.49
C ASN A 66 15.63 8.80 8.99
N LEU A 67 14.79 7.86 8.54
CA LEU A 67 13.39 8.12 8.18
C LEU A 67 12.58 8.58 9.39
N GLU A 68 12.75 7.94 10.57
CA GLU A 68 12.14 8.39 11.83
C GLU A 68 12.55 9.82 12.20
N VAL A 69 13.84 10.16 12.00
CA VAL A 69 14.31 11.53 12.20
C VAL A 69 13.64 12.49 11.21
N PHE A 70 13.53 12.14 9.95
CA PHE A 70 12.85 12.98 8.95
C PHE A 70 11.35 13.11 9.23
N GLU A 71 10.72 12.06 9.75
CA GLU A 71 9.32 12.11 10.19
C GLU A 71 9.15 13.06 11.38
N HIS A 72 10.05 12.99 12.37
CA HIS A 72 10.06 13.90 13.52
C HIS A 72 10.17 15.37 13.11
N PHE A 73 10.96 15.68 12.08
CA PHE A 73 11.09 17.02 11.51
C PHE A 73 9.98 17.35 10.49
N GLY A 74 9.03 16.47 10.25
CA GLY A 74 7.93 16.71 9.33
C GLY A 74 8.33 16.77 7.85
N VAL A 75 9.47 16.19 7.46
CA VAL A 75 9.92 16.11 6.06
C VAL A 75 9.29 14.92 5.34
N VAL A 76 9.11 13.81 6.04
CA VAL A 76 8.40 12.65 5.54
C VAL A 76 7.22 12.30 6.43
N ARG A 77 6.28 11.57 5.88
CA ARG A 77 5.17 10.95 6.60
C ARG A 77 5.17 9.45 6.36
N HIS A 78 4.79 8.70 7.37
CA HIS A 78 4.55 7.28 7.24
C HIS A 78 3.18 7.02 6.59
N VAL A 79 3.14 6.17 5.58
CA VAL A 79 1.92 5.80 4.84
C VAL A 79 1.72 4.30 4.94
N HIS A 80 0.54 3.88 5.39
CA HIS A 80 0.16 2.48 5.44
C HIS A 80 -0.54 2.08 4.14
N LEU A 81 0.06 1.18 3.38
CA LEU A 81 -0.50 0.61 2.16
C LEU A 81 -0.82 -0.87 2.37
N GLY A 82 -2.07 -1.17 2.68
CA GLY A 82 -2.52 -2.55 2.92
C GLY A 82 -1.78 -3.24 4.08
N HIS A 83 -1.40 -4.49 3.88
CA HIS A 83 -0.64 -5.31 4.84
C HIS A 83 0.88 -5.28 4.63
N SER A 84 1.36 -4.40 3.75
CA SER A 84 2.79 -4.27 3.47
C SER A 84 3.54 -3.54 4.60
N ALA A 85 4.88 -3.64 4.57
CA ALA A 85 5.73 -2.79 5.39
C ALA A 85 5.39 -1.32 5.17
N GLY A 86 5.51 -0.51 6.22
CA GLY A 86 5.23 0.92 6.16
C GLY A 86 6.06 1.61 5.06
N LEU A 87 5.43 2.51 4.34
CA LEU A 87 6.07 3.31 3.33
C LEU A 87 6.25 4.74 3.82
N TYR A 88 7.21 5.44 3.24
CA TYR A 88 7.52 6.83 3.56
C TYR A 88 7.33 7.70 2.32
N ALA A 89 6.64 8.81 2.48
CA ALA A 89 6.44 9.81 1.44
C ALA A 89 6.89 11.18 1.94
N LEU A 90 7.41 12.02 1.05
CA LEU A 90 7.64 13.44 1.36
C LEU A 90 6.34 14.10 1.79
N VAL A 91 6.42 14.96 2.79
CA VAL A 91 5.33 15.87 3.13
C VAL A 91 5.29 16.95 2.07
N SER A 92 4.14 17.16 1.46
CA SER A 92 3.87 18.23 0.49
C SER A 92 2.61 18.96 0.90
N ASP A 93 2.48 20.22 0.47
CA ASP A 93 1.26 21.03 0.68
C ASP A 93 0.09 20.44 -0.11
N GLU A 94 0.36 19.64 -1.15
CA GLU A 94 -0.69 18.94 -1.88
C GLU A 94 -1.14 17.71 -1.10
N VAL A 95 -2.38 17.75 -0.67
CA VAL A 95 -3.05 16.56 -0.13
C VAL A 95 -3.27 15.59 -1.27
N VAL A 96 -2.68 14.40 -1.14
CA VAL A 96 -2.85 13.30 -2.10
C VAL A 96 -3.39 12.07 -1.40
N GLU A 97 -4.11 11.28 -2.16
CA GLU A 97 -4.64 9.98 -1.74
C GLU A 97 -4.03 8.88 -2.59
N TYR A 98 -4.01 7.66 -2.09
CA TYR A 98 -3.32 6.55 -2.73
C TYR A 98 -4.28 5.42 -3.06
N LEU A 99 -4.13 4.86 -4.26
CA LEU A 99 -4.67 3.56 -4.63
C LEU A 99 -3.50 2.57 -4.62
N TYR A 100 -3.67 1.44 -3.97
CA TYR A 100 -2.65 0.40 -3.83
C TYR A 100 -3.13 -0.92 -4.41
N CYS A 101 -2.34 -1.49 -5.33
CA CYS A 101 -2.62 -2.81 -5.86
C CYS A 101 -1.99 -3.89 -4.97
N GLU A 102 -2.82 -4.71 -4.33
CA GLU A 102 -2.36 -5.78 -3.45
C GLU A 102 -1.61 -6.91 -4.17
N ARG A 103 -1.77 -7.03 -5.51
CA ARG A 103 -1.12 -8.08 -6.30
C ARG A 103 0.27 -7.68 -6.82
N CYS A 104 0.42 -6.50 -7.41
CA CYS A 104 1.69 -6.06 -7.99
C CYS A 104 2.36 -4.91 -7.24
N ALA A 105 1.81 -4.51 -6.09
CA ALA A 105 2.29 -3.42 -5.25
C ALA A 105 2.34 -2.04 -5.94
N LYS A 106 1.69 -1.88 -7.10
CA LYS A 106 1.60 -0.59 -7.79
C LYS A 106 0.87 0.42 -6.93
N VAL A 107 1.51 1.56 -6.68
CA VAL A 107 0.92 2.72 -6.01
C VAL A 107 0.50 3.73 -7.08
N THR A 108 -0.71 4.26 -6.97
CA THR A 108 -1.21 5.34 -7.82
C THR A 108 -1.65 6.49 -6.96
N THR A 109 -1.05 7.66 -7.17
CA THR A 109 -1.41 8.90 -6.49
C THR A 109 -2.60 9.55 -7.19
N VAL A 110 -3.59 9.98 -6.44
CA VAL A 110 -4.77 10.66 -6.96
C VAL A 110 -5.05 11.94 -6.18
N ALA A 111 -5.49 12.97 -6.88
CA ALA A 111 -5.97 14.18 -6.22
C ALA A 111 -7.26 13.87 -5.45
N PRO A 112 -7.46 14.43 -4.24
CA PRO A 112 -8.65 14.16 -3.42
C PRO A 112 -9.97 14.38 -4.16
N THR A 113 -10.05 15.40 -5.00
CA THR A 113 -11.23 15.72 -5.81
C THR A 113 -11.68 14.59 -6.74
N ARG A 114 -10.77 13.71 -7.14
CA ARG A 114 -11.10 12.53 -7.96
C ARG A 114 -11.92 11.49 -7.21
N LEU A 115 -11.92 11.54 -5.89
CA LEU A 115 -12.65 10.61 -5.02
C LEU A 115 -13.90 11.25 -4.36
N ASP A 116 -14.24 12.48 -4.71
CA ASP A 116 -15.39 13.18 -4.12
C ASP A 116 -16.72 12.47 -4.36
N THR A 117 -16.91 11.91 -5.55
CA THR A 117 -18.11 11.10 -5.84
C THR A 117 -18.26 9.92 -4.89
N VAL A 118 -17.16 9.21 -4.59
CA VAL A 118 -17.16 8.09 -3.64
C VAL A 118 -17.44 8.58 -2.22
N ARG A 119 -16.90 9.74 -1.83
CA ARG A 119 -17.19 10.35 -0.52
C ARG A 119 -18.66 10.73 -0.37
N HIS A 120 -19.24 11.29 -1.43
CA HIS A 120 -20.65 11.64 -1.45
C HIS A 120 -21.52 10.38 -1.32
N GLN A 121 -21.25 9.34 -2.07
CA GLN A 121 -21.99 8.07 -1.96
C GLN A 121 -21.91 7.48 -0.55
N ILE A 122 -20.75 7.44 0.07
CA ILE A 122 -20.60 6.95 1.45
C ILE A 122 -21.38 7.82 2.44
N ARG A 123 -21.40 9.14 2.24
CA ARG A 123 -22.16 10.06 3.09
C ARG A 123 -23.68 9.83 2.92
N ASP A 124 -24.14 9.73 1.69
CA ASP A 124 -25.57 9.64 1.38
C ASP A 124 -26.14 8.28 1.81
N GLU A 125 -25.37 7.21 1.70
CA GLU A 125 -25.83 5.86 2.01
C GLU A 125 -25.63 5.49 3.50
N PHE A 126 -24.51 5.90 4.10
CA PHE A 126 -24.11 5.47 5.44
C PHE A 126 -24.01 6.62 6.46
N GLY A 127 -24.11 7.87 6.06
CA GLY A 127 -23.99 9.05 6.93
C GLY A 127 -22.55 9.36 7.38
N TYR A 128 -21.54 8.70 6.80
CA TYR A 128 -20.13 8.88 7.20
C TYR A 128 -19.43 9.94 6.36
N THR A 129 -18.58 10.76 7.01
CA THR A 129 -17.64 11.65 6.33
C THR A 129 -16.33 10.89 6.10
N ALA A 130 -16.17 10.29 4.92
CA ALA A 130 -15.00 9.49 4.59
C ALA A 130 -13.75 10.34 4.35
N ARG A 131 -12.59 9.86 4.87
CA ARG A 131 -11.27 10.44 4.65
C ARG A 131 -10.32 9.33 4.23
N PHE A 132 -9.66 9.50 3.07
CA PHE A 132 -8.73 8.51 2.51
C PHE A 132 -7.27 8.96 2.62
N THR A 133 -6.99 10.05 3.34
CA THR A 133 -5.64 10.65 3.44
C THR A 133 -4.67 9.84 4.30
N HIS A 134 -5.16 8.95 5.15
CA HIS A 134 -4.32 8.18 6.09
C HIS A 134 -4.05 6.75 5.62
N PHE A 135 -4.99 6.16 4.88
CA PHE A 135 -4.85 4.80 4.34
C PHE A 135 -5.09 4.81 2.84
N ALA A 136 -4.33 3.99 2.12
CA ALA A 136 -4.62 3.78 0.71
C ALA A 136 -5.92 2.99 0.52
N ILE A 137 -6.61 3.27 -0.58
CA ILE A 137 -7.68 2.41 -1.06
C ILE A 137 -7.00 1.19 -1.71
N VAL A 138 -7.23 0.01 -1.13
CA VAL A 138 -6.59 -1.25 -1.54
C VAL A 138 -7.50 -1.99 -2.52
N GLY A 139 -6.91 -2.58 -3.55
CA GLY A 139 -7.61 -3.39 -4.54
C GLY A 139 -6.68 -3.90 -5.63
N LEU A 140 -7.21 -4.22 -6.80
CA LEU A 140 -6.42 -4.64 -7.96
C LEU A 140 -6.35 -3.50 -8.99
N CYS A 141 -5.17 -3.25 -9.54
CA CYS A 141 -5.04 -2.32 -10.66
C CYS A 141 -5.70 -2.91 -11.94
N PRO A 142 -5.97 -2.10 -12.97
CA PRO A 142 -6.62 -2.57 -14.19
C PRO A 142 -5.93 -3.79 -14.83
N ASP A 143 -4.60 -3.79 -14.87
CA ASP A 143 -3.81 -4.88 -15.45
C ASP A 143 -4.01 -6.19 -14.66
N CYS A 144 -3.86 -6.14 -13.33
CA CYS A 144 -4.05 -7.31 -12.46
C CYS A 144 -5.51 -7.78 -12.43
N THR A 145 -6.48 -6.88 -12.59
CA THR A 145 -7.90 -7.24 -12.71
C THR A 145 -8.17 -8.00 -14.00
N ALA A 146 -7.58 -7.57 -15.11
CA ALA A 146 -7.71 -8.24 -16.40
C ALA A 146 -7.13 -9.66 -16.36
N GLU A 147 -5.93 -9.84 -15.79
CA GLU A 147 -5.30 -11.14 -15.61
C GLU A 147 -6.14 -12.06 -14.72
N SER A 148 -6.66 -11.58 -13.57
CA SER A 148 -7.51 -12.38 -12.69
C SER A 148 -8.80 -12.86 -13.36
N ARG A 149 -9.36 -12.07 -14.27
CA ARG A 149 -10.53 -12.45 -15.06
C ARG A 149 -10.19 -13.52 -16.09
N ALA A 150 -9.01 -13.45 -16.73
CA ALA A 150 -8.54 -14.45 -17.67
C ALA A 150 -8.32 -15.80 -16.98
N ASP A 151 -7.64 -15.81 -15.82
CA ASP A 151 -7.39 -17.01 -15.03
C ASP A 151 -8.69 -17.70 -14.59
N ASN A 152 -9.69 -16.94 -14.16
CA ASN A 152 -11.01 -17.46 -13.79
C ASN A 152 -11.81 -18.01 -15.00
N ALA A 153 -11.67 -17.40 -16.17
CA ALA A 153 -12.32 -17.87 -17.39
C ALA A 153 -11.73 -19.21 -17.88
N GLU A 154 -10.42 -19.41 -17.72
CA GLU A 154 -9.75 -20.68 -18.05
C GLU A 154 -10.06 -21.79 -17.03
N SER A 155 -10.10 -21.45 -15.74
CA SER A 155 -10.46 -22.38 -14.67
C SER A 155 -11.91 -22.87 -14.78
N GLY A 156 -12.84 -22.00 -15.17
CA GLY A 156 -14.26 -22.34 -15.39
C GLY A 156 -14.46 -23.31 -16.58
N LYS A 157 -13.58 -23.32 -17.58
CA LYS A 157 -13.63 -24.25 -18.71
C LYS A 157 -13.17 -25.67 -18.39
N ARG A 158 -12.44 -25.88 -17.29
CA ARG A 158 -11.93 -27.20 -16.88
C ARG A 158 -12.90 -28.01 -16.02
N GLN A 159 -14.01 -27.46 -15.54
CA GLN A 159 -14.96 -28.12 -14.64
C GLN A 159 -16.21 -28.68 -15.32
N THR A 160 -16.25 -28.79 -16.63
CA THR A 160 -17.31 -29.54 -17.32
C THR A 160 -16.86 -30.98 -17.61
N SER A 161 -16.61 -31.77 -16.56
CA SER A 161 -16.61 -33.23 -16.68
C SER A 161 -18.05 -33.74 -16.54
N PRO A 162 -18.48 -34.71 -17.39
CA PRO A 162 -19.85 -35.20 -17.34
C PRO A 162 -20.11 -35.95 -16.02
N PRO A 163 -21.35 -35.97 -15.54
CA PRO A 163 -21.70 -36.65 -14.30
C PRO A 163 -21.45 -38.15 -14.45
N HIS A 164 -20.65 -38.71 -13.57
CA HIS A 164 -20.50 -40.17 -13.44
C HIS A 164 -21.81 -40.73 -12.89
N THR A 165 -22.59 -41.41 -13.74
CA THR A 165 -23.75 -42.20 -13.35
C THR A 165 -23.23 -43.44 -12.60
N HIS A 166 -23.31 -43.43 -11.29
CA HIS A 166 -23.14 -44.63 -10.47
C HIS A 166 -24.46 -45.44 -10.53
N GLU A 167 -24.43 -46.50 -11.32
CA GLU A 167 -25.45 -47.50 -11.35
C GLU A 167 -25.33 -48.35 -10.07
N HIS A 168 -26.23 -48.15 -9.11
CA HIS A 168 -26.33 -48.99 -7.91
C HIS A 168 -26.98 -50.33 -8.28
N VAL A 169 -26.17 -51.34 -8.45
CA VAL A 169 -26.62 -52.74 -8.49
C VAL A 169 -26.93 -53.19 -7.05
N HIS A 170 -28.23 -53.32 -6.75
CA HIS A 170 -28.70 -53.94 -5.52
C HIS A 170 -28.48 -55.46 -5.60
N GLY A 171 -27.40 -55.93 -4.96
CA GLY A 171 -27.20 -57.34 -4.71
C GLY A 171 -28.00 -57.81 -3.51
N ASP A 172 -29.05 -58.58 -3.81
CA ASP A 172 -29.93 -59.27 -2.84
C ASP A 172 -29.12 -60.39 -2.11
N LYS A 173 -29.00 -60.34 -0.77
CA LYS A 173 -28.41 -61.39 0.04
C LYS A 173 -29.49 -62.18 0.76
N PRO A 174 -29.59 -63.53 0.59
CA PRO A 174 -30.57 -64.33 1.28
C PRO A 174 -30.26 -64.51 2.78
N SER A 175 -31.33 -64.39 3.58
CA SER A 175 -31.31 -64.57 5.03
C SER A 175 -31.03 -66.02 5.45
N ARG A 176 -29.96 -66.22 6.22
CA ARG A 176 -29.72 -67.48 6.96
C ARG A 176 -30.39 -67.43 8.33
N ARG A 177 -31.51 -68.21 8.48
CA ARG A 177 -32.08 -68.58 9.78
C ARG A 177 -31.07 -69.50 10.51
N ARG A 178 -30.76 -69.16 11.77
CA ARG A 178 -30.20 -70.12 12.74
C ARG A 178 -31.24 -70.41 13.81
N ARG A 179 -31.30 -71.68 14.10
CA ARG A 179 -32.03 -72.30 15.24
C ARG A 179 -31.35 -71.85 16.57
#